data_6dd1061dd65abe859d49fa36a616402a
#
_entry.id   6dd1061dd65abe859d49fa36a616402a
#
_cell.length_a   1.000
_cell.length_b   1.000
_cell.length_c   1.000
_cell.angle_alpha   90.00
_cell.angle_beta   90.00
_cell.angle_gamma   90.00
#
_symmetry.space_group_name_H-M   'P 1'
#
loop_
_entity.id
_entity.type
_entity.pdbx_description
1 polymer ?
#
loop_
_entity_poly.entity_id
_entity_poly.type
_entity_poly.pdbx_seq_one_letter_code
_entity_poly.pdbx_strand_id
1 'polypeptide(L)'
;MATLPTPEESARAILAIFALNNSHADDVLMAGPANFAFRQAGGSEAEFQAGLEYAVQNGWLEIGENNTIKLTNAGFAEIKPDKNSN
;
A
#
# COMPACT_ATOMS: atom_id res chain seq x y z
N MET A 1 -22.08 -11.08 8.06
CA MET A 1 -21.21 -11.95 7.29
C MET A 1 -19.99 -11.22 6.80
N ALA A 2 -18.85 -11.82 7.01
CA ALA A 2 -17.59 -11.20 6.59
C ALA A 2 -17.40 -11.37 5.09
N THR A 3 -17.00 -10.32 4.43
CA THR A 3 -16.62 -10.38 3.03
C THR A 3 -15.12 -10.16 2.93
N LEU A 4 -14.53 -10.76 1.92
CA LEU A 4 -13.12 -10.53 1.66
C LEU A 4 -12.93 -9.09 1.18
N PRO A 5 -11.80 -8.48 1.53
CA PRO A 5 -11.54 -7.14 1.02
C PRO A 5 -11.39 -7.17 -0.49
N THR A 6 -11.82 -6.09 -1.11
CA THR A 6 -11.60 -5.92 -2.53
C THR A 6 -10.12 -5.60 -2.78
N PRO A 7 -9.65 -5.76 -4.02
CA PRO A 7 -8.28 -5.34 -4.33
C PRO A 7 -8.03 -3.88 -3.97
N GLU A 8 -9.03 -3.01 -4.14
CA GLU A 8 -8.85 -1.61 -3.76
C GLU A 8 -8.65 -1.48 -2.26
N GLU A 9 -9.44 -2.20 -1.47
CA GLU A 9 -9.29 -2.14 -0.01
C GLU A 9 -7.92 -2.65 0.41
N SER A 10 -7.46 -3.73 -0.22
CA SER A 10 -6.13 -4.25 0.08
C SER A 10 -5.05 -3.26 -0.33
N ALA A 11 -5.23 -2.61 -1.49
CA ALA A 11 -4.28 -1.60 -1.93
C ALA A 11 -4.19 -0.45 -0.94
N ARG A 12 -5.34 0.00 -0.43
CA ARG A 12 -5.34 1.10 0.53
C ARG A 12 -4.72 0.67 1.85
N ALA A 13 -4.87 -0.60 2.22
CA ALA A 13 -4.20 -1.11 3.41
C ALA A 13 -2.68 -1.08 3.24
N ILE A 14 -2.19 -1.38 2.04
CA ILE A 14 -0.76 -1.28 1.77
C ILE A 14 -0.31 0.17 1.85
N LEU A 15 -1.09 1.09 1.28
CA LEU A 15 -0.76 2.50 1.40
C LEU A 15 -0.72 2.94 2.87
N ALA A 16 -1.59 2.39 3.70
CA ALA A 16 -1.59 2.72 5.11
C ALA A 16 -0.29 2.29 5.78
N ILE A 17 0.32 1.20 5.32
CA ILE A 17 1.61 0.77 5.84
C ILE A 17 2.68 1.82 5.54
N PHE A 18 2.66 2.37 4.32
CA PHE A 18 3.57 3.47 4.00
C PHE A 18 3.32 4.67 4.93
N ALA A 19 2.05 4.97 5.19
CA ALA A 19 1.72 6.09 6.06
C ALA A 19 2.23 5.88 7.47
N LEU A 20 2.13 4.64 7.98
CA LEU A 20 2.63 4.33 9.31
C LEU A 20 4.14 4.48 9.40
N ASN A 21 4.83 4.35 8.28
CA ASN A 21 6.28 4.54 8.22
C ASN A 21 6.66 5.98 7.89
N ASN A 22 5.69 6.88 7.87
CA ASN A 22 5.91 8.28 7.55
C ASN A 22 6.55 8.46 6.18
N SER A 23 6.17 7.60 5.24
CA SER A 23 6.72 7.64 3.90
C SER A 23 6.17 8.82 3.13
N HIS A 24 7.00 9.36 2.27
CA HIS A 24 6.63 10.43 1.35
C HIS A 24 6.74 9.92 -0.08
N ALA A 25 6.35 10.76 -1.02
CA ALA A 25 6.48 10.39 -2.42
C ALA A 25 7.94 10.02 -2.70
N ASP A 26 8.12 8.95 -3.48
CA ASP A 26 9.41 8.39 -3.88
C ASP A 26 10.13 7.61 -2.78
N ASP A 27 9.55 7.52 -1.58
CA ASP A 27 10.12 6.65 -0.56
C ASP A 27 9.83 5.20 -0.91
N VAL A 28 10.72 4.32 -0.44
CA VAL A 28 10.72 2.92 -0.80
C VAL A 28 10.64 2.07 0.46
N LEU A 29 9.81 1.02 0.40
CA LEU A 29 9.79 -0.01 1.44
C LEU A 29 10.14 -1.35 0.80
N MET A 30 10.75 -2.22 1.59
CA MET A 30 10.98 -3.58 1.16
C MET A 30 9.68 -4.36 1.17
N ALA A 31 9.48 -5.19 0.16
CA ALA A 31 8.24 -5.94 0.05
C ALA A 31 8.04 -6.94 1.19
N GLY A 32 9.13 -7.55 1.67
CA GLY A 32 9.01 -8.52 2.74
C GLY A 32 8.43 -7.92 4.01
N PRO A 33 9.06 -6.87 4.56
CA PRO A 33 8.48 -6.21 5.74
C PRO A 33 7.10 -5.64 5.50
N ALA A 34 6.82 -5.13 4.30
CA ALA A 34 5.49 -4.61 4.00
C ALA A 34 4.46 -5.73 4.02
N ASN A 35 4.80 -6.87 3.43
CA ASN A 35 3.92 -8.04 3.45
C ASN A 35 3.70 -8.52 4.89
N PHE A 36 4.77 -8.54 5.68
CA PHE A 36 4.66 -8.95 7.07
C PHE A 36 3.69 -8.03 7.83
N ALA A 37 3.82 -6.72 7.65
CA ALA A 37 2.94 -5.78 8.32
C ALA A 37 1.49 -5.96 7.87
N PHE A 38 1.29 -6.22 6.56
CA PHE A 38 -0.03 -6.44 6.04
C PHE A 38 -0.68 -7.68 6.68
N ARG A 39 0.11 -8.74 6.81
CA ARG A 39 -0.40 -9.98 7.40
C ARG A 39 -0.64 -9.82 8.90
N GLN A 40 0.18 -9.04 9.58
CA GLN A 40 -0.03 -8.75 11.00
C GLN A 40 -1.35 -8.02 11.21
N ALA A 41 -1.78 -7.25 10.23
CA ALA A 41 -3.04 -6.52 10.31
C ALA A 41 -4.23 -7.37 9.88
N GLY A 42 -4.01 -8.66 9.60
CA GLY A 42 -5.10 -9.57 9.32
C GLY A 42 -5.26 -9.94 7.85
N GLY A 43 -4.38 -9.44 6.98
CA GLY A 43 -4.46 -9.79 5.57
C GLY A 43 -3.77 -11.09 5.25
N SER A 44 -4.00 -11.59 4.06
CA SER A 44 -3.34 -12.78 3.56
C SER A 44 -2.35 -12.41 2.47
N GLU A 45 -1.48 -13.34 2.12
CA GLU A 45 -0.54 -13.11 1.06
C GLU A 45 -1.25 -12.87 -0.28
N ALA A 46 -2.32 -13.62 -0.54
CA ALA A 46 -3.07 -13.44 -1.79
C ALA A 46 -3.69 -12.04 -1.84
N GLU A 47 -4.20 -11.56 -0.72
CA GLU A 47 -4.77 -10.22 -0.66
C GLU A 47 -3.70 -9.15 -0.84
N PHE A 48 -2.50 -9.39 -0.28
CA PHE A 48 -1.40 -8.47 -0.47
C PHE A 48 -1.04 -8.37 -1.95
N GLN A 49 -0.94 -9.51 -2.62
CA GLN A 49 -0.62 -9.53 -4.05
C GLN A 49 -1.67 -8.80 -4.87
N ALA A 50 -2.95 -9.08 -4.59
CA ALA A 50 -4.03 -8.44 -5.34
C ALA A 50 -4.03 -6.93 -5.11
N GLY A 51 -3.82 -6.51 -3.86
CA GLY A 51 -3.78 -5.09 -3.55
C GLY A 51 -2.60 -4.40 -4.18
N LEU A 52 -1.44 -5.08 -4.16
CA LEU A 52 -0.25 -4.51 -4.76
C LEU A 52 -0.44 -4.30 -6.26
N GLU A 53 -1.02 -5.31 -6.95
CA GLU A 53 -1.29 -5.16 -8.38
C GLU A 53 -2.25 -4.03 -8.65
N TYR A 54 -3.29 -3.91 -7.84
CA TYR A 54 -4.25 -2.84 -8.01
C TYR A 54 -3.57 -1.48 -7.85
N ALA A 55 -2.74 -1.35 -6.83
CA ALA A 55 -2.05 -0.09 -6.59
C ALA A 55 -1.10 0.26 -7.73
N VAL A 56 -0.41 -0.74 -8.26
CA VAL A 56 0.49 -0.49 -9.39
C VAL A 56 -0.29 -0.06 -10.62
N GLN A 57 -1.41 -0.72 -10.88
CA GLN A 57 -2.23 -0.37 -12.04
C GLN A 57 -2.80 1.04 -11.94
N ASN A 58 -3.03 1.50 -10.72
CA ASN A 58 -3.54 2.85 -10.50
C ASN A 58 -2.45 3.89 -10.37
N GLY A 59 -1.19 3.47 -10.49
CA GLY A 59 -0.08 4.40 -10.40
C GLY A 59 0.24 4.84 -9.00
N TRP A 60 -0.29 4.17 -7.98
CA TRP A 60 -0.04 4.51 -6.59
C TRP A 60 1.30 3.99 -6.11
N LEU A 61 1.72 2.85 -6.63
CA LEU A 61 2.96 2.20 -6.23
C LEU A 61 3.70 1.75 -7.47
N GLU A 62 5.02 1.59 -7.32
CA GLU A 62 5.87 1.04 -8.38
C GLU A 62 6.70 -0.08 -7.78
N ILE A 63 6.85 -1.14 -8.55
CA ILE A 63 7.70 -2.25 -8.14
C ILE A 63 9.12 -1.95 -8.60
N GLY A 64 10.04 -1.94 -7.67
CA GLY A 64 11.45 -1.72 -7.96
C GLY A 64 12.22 -3.01 -7.94
N GLU A 65 13.52 -2.88 -8.02
CA GLU A 65 14.42 -4.03 -7.97
C GLU A 65 14.58 -4.52 -6.53
N ASN A 66 14.97 -5.77 -6.40
CA ASN A 66 15.29 -6.36 -5.09
C ASN A 66 14.10 -6.33 -4.15
N ASN A 67 12.91 -6.58 -4.69
CA ASN A 67 11.69 -6.67 -3.87
C ASN A 67 11.40 -5.37 -3.14
N THR A 68 11.56 -4.26 -3.83
CA THR A 68 11.22 -2.96 -3.25
C THR A 68 9.92 -2.45 -3.85
N ILE A 69 9.23 -1.62 -3.07
CA ILE A 69 7.99 -0.99 -3.47
C ILE A 69 8.14 0.50 -3.24
N LYS A 70 7.91 1.29 -4.27
CA LYS A 70 8.08 2.74 -4.18
C LYS A 70 6.71 3.41 -4.15
N LEU A 71 6.55 4.37 -3.25
CA LEU A 71 5.34 5.16 -3.15
C LEU A 71 5.43 6.30 -4.16
N THR A 72 4.47 6.37 -5.06
CA THR A 72 4.46 7.42 -6.08
C THR A 72 3.80 8.68 -5.54
N ASN A 73 3.90 9.77 -6.31
CA ASN A 73 3.17 10.98 -5.96
C ASN A 73 1.67 10.72 -5.87
N ALA A 74 1.13 9.93 -6.80
CA ALA A 74 -0.29 9.62 -6.78
C ALA A 74 -0.66 8.82 -5.55
N GLY A 75 0.19 7.84 -5.18
CA GLY A 75 -0.06 7.06 -3.98
C GLY A 75 0.03 7.90 -2.72
N PHE A 76 1.01 8.78 -2.67
CA PHE A 76 1.14 9.66 -1.52
C PHE A 76 -0.09 10.55 -1.37
N ALA A 77 -0.64 11.02 -2.50
CA ALA A 77 -1.84 11.84 -2.46
C ALA A 77 -3.03 11.08 -1.89
N GLU A 78 -3.07 9.76 -2.11
CA GLU A 78 -4.16 8.94 -1.60
C GLU A 78 -4.11 8.79 -0.08
N ILE A 79 -2.94 8.87 0.52
CA ILE A 79 -2.82 8.69 1.96
C ILE A 79 -2.70 10.00 2.71
N LYS A 80 -2.54 11.12 1.99
CA LYS A 80 -2.48 12.42 2.64
C LYS A 80 -3.80 12.67 3.35
N PRO A 81 -3.72 13.05 4.61
CA PRO A 81 -5.00 13.32 5.26
C PRO A 81 -5.61 14.55 4.70
N ASP A 82 -5.86 15.09 4.17
CA ASP A 82 -6.49 16.02 3.49
C ASP A 82 -6.96 17.02 3.88
N LYS A 83 -7.37 16.82 3.80
CA LYS A 83 -7.86 17.30 3.87
C LYS A 83 -8.26 18.12 4.53
N ASN A 84 -8.69 18.18 4.72
CA ASN A 84 -9.09 18.90 5.24
C ASN A 84 -8.77 19.43 5.92
N SER A 85 -8.54 19.36 6.00
CA SER A 85 -8.33 19.86 6.61
C SER A 85 -8.26 20.68 6.92
N ASN A 86 -8.62 20.84 7.03
CA ASN A 86 -8.67 21.53 7.38
C ASN A 86 -8.58 21.84 7.63
#